data_413b4a328bdfc5cff07121bd106c12a1
#
_entry.id   413b4a328bdfc5cff07121bd106c12a1
#
_cell.length_a   1.000
_cell.length_b   1.000
_cell.length_c   1.000
_cell.angle_alpha   90.00
_cell.angle_beta   90.00
_cell.angle_gamma   90.00
#
_symmetry.space_group_name_H-M   'P 1'
#
loop_
_entity.id
_entity.type
_entity.pdbx_description
1 polymer ?
#
loop_
_entity_poly.entity_id
_entity_poly.type
_entity_poly.pdbx_seq_one_letter_code
_entity_poly.pdbx_strand_id
1 'polypeptide(L)'
;MAAETIVSLLHHCAKIKAFRYGFSLHGAVVKTGIEYDVYVSNHILNMYAKCGKINFARHVFDEMPEKNVVSWSAMISGYNQGGEPLLALDLFSQTHLVPNGQSFASAIHACGSLRALETGQQIHAQSLKYGYACLSFVSNSLISMYMKCGYCSDALLVFSGSSEADPVAYNALITGFIENQQPERGFKVFKLMQRQDLVPDHFTFAGLLTSCAESENLDRAMVLHCQTIKLKLDSTPFVGNLMIKMYSKFNLIQEAEKIFRQIEEKDVFSWNTFIAACSHCEDYEMSLRTFGEMLNEHSVRPDDFTFASVFSACAGFASIHSGKEIHAHLIKTRLNQDVGVGNTLINMYVKCGSIKHANSVFNKMIHRNLVSWNTIIFGLGDYRHGSRAFELFEQMKAIGLKPDSVTFLGLLMACNHAGLVDKCLGFFNSMKETYGIAPDIEHLKCLIDLLGRAGRLTEAKEYMKKFPFGQDPVILRSLHSACQL
;
A
#
# COMPACT_ATOMS: atom_id res chain seq x y z
N MET A 1 38.23 16.22 -20.44
CA MET A 1 37.66 16.66 -19.16
C MET A 1 38.47 16.02 -18.04
N ALA A 2 38.84 16.78 -17.01
CA ALA A 2 39.53 16.17 -15.86
C ALA A 2 38.61 15.15 -15.17
N ALA A 3 39.15 14.04 -14.67
CA ALA A 3 38.38 12.99 -14.00
C ALA A 3 37.49 13.56 -12.87
N GLU A 4 37.98 14.53 -12.11
CA GLU A 4 37.21 15.23 -11.05
C GLU A 4 35.94 15.93 -11.55
N THR A 5 35.98 16.54 -12.76
CA THR A 5 34.82 17.18 -13.35
C THR A 5 33.72 16.15 -13.70
N ILE A 6 34.12 15.01 -14.26
CA ILE A 6 33.21 13.91 -14.61
C ILE A 6 32.58 13.34 -13.33
N VAL A 7 33.36 13.11 -12.30
CA VAL A 7 32.89 12.60 -11.01
C VAL A 7 31.88 13.55 -10.37
N SER A 8 32.14 14.87 -10.38
CA SER A 8 31.21 15.87 -9.88
C SER A 8 29.87 15.86 -10.65
N LEU A 9 29.93 15.75 -11.97
CA LEU A 9 28.72 15.65 -12.81
C LEU A 9 27.96 14.34 -12.56
N LEU A 10 28.63 13.20 -12.43
CA LEU A 10 28.01 11.92 -12.08
C LEU A 10 27.32 11.99 -10.70
N HIS A 11 27.98 12.60 -9.71
CA HIS A 11 27.39 12.82 -8.39
C HIS A 11 26.12 13.70 -8.49
N HIS A 12 26.18 14.77 -9.27
CA HIS A 12 25.01 15.61 -9.51
C HIS A 12 23.85 14.82 -10.18
N CYS A 13 24.15 14.04 -11.23
CA CYS A 13 23.15 13.17 -11.87
C CYS A 13 22.53 12.17 -10.89
N ALA A 14 23.34 11.60 -9.98
CA ALA A 14 22.84 10.72 -8.93
C ALA A 14 21.87 11.45 -7.98
N LYS A 15 22.20 12.69 -7.59
CA LYS A 15 21.37 13.52 -6.69
C LYS A 15 20.01 13.86 -7.28
N ILE A 16 19.98 14.28 -8.56
CA ILE A 16 18.73 14.67 -9.25
C ILE A 16 18.08 13.52 -10.01
N LYS A 17 18.59 12.30 -9.89
CA LYS A 17 18.13 11.09 -10.59
C LYS A 17 18.05 11.24 -12.11
N ALA A 18 18.98 11.98 -12.72
CA ALA A 18 19.02 12.28 -14.15
C ALA A 18 19.70 11.15 -14.96
N PHE A 19 18.99 10.02 -15.11
CA PHE A 19 19.53 8.81 -15.78
C PHE A 19 20.11 9.10 -17.18
N ARG A 20 19.39 9.84 -18.06
CA ARG A 20 19.84 10.08 -19.43
C ARG A 20 21.16 10.81 -19.51
N TYR A 21 21.36 11.81 -18.66
CA TYR A 21 22.65 12.54 -18.58
C TYR A 21 23.75 11.67 -18.00
N GLY A 22 23.46 10.93 -16.94
CA GLY A 22 24.40 9.97 -16.34
C GLY A 22 24.85 8.89 -17.34
N PHE A 23 23.92 8.37 -18.15
CA PHE A 23 24.22 7.40 -19.21
C PHE A 23 25.14 7.99 -20.29
N SER A 24 24.87 9.24 -20.72
CA SER A 24 25.74 9.94 -21.69
C SER A 24 27.15 10.19 -21.13
N LEU A 25 27.26 10.55 -19.84
CA LEU A 25 28.54 10.72 -19.17
C LEU A 25 29.31 9.39 -19.07
N HIS A 26 28.64 8.28 -18.76
CA HIS A 26 29.26 6.95 -18.78
C HIS A 26 29.82 6.63 -20.18
N GLY A 27 29.05 6.88 -21.25
CA GLY A 27 29.55 6.71 -22.61
C GLY A 27 30.76 7.60 -22.96
N ALA A 28 30.89 8.78 -22.37
CA ALA A 28 32.07 9.63 -22.50
C ALA A 28 33.27 9.06 -21.71
N VAL A 29 33.03 8.50 -20.51
CA VAL A 29 34.06 7.83 -19.71
C VAL A 29 34.65 6.65 -20.47
N VAL A 30 33.80 5.80 -21.06
CA VAL A 30 34.27 4.65 -21.88
C VAL A 30 35.11 5.11 -23.06
N LYS A 31 34.73 6.16 -23.77
CA LYS A 31 35.50 6.72 -24.89
C LYS A 31 36.86 7.28 -24.48
N THR A 32 36.99 7.72 -23.25
CA THR A 32 38.29 8.27 -22.73
C THR A 32 39.18 7.20 -22.09
N GLY A 33 38.70 5.96 -21.93
CA GLY A 33 39.46 4.84 -21.36
C GLY A 33 39.66 4.93 -19.84
N ILE A 34 38.92 5.82 -19.15
CA ILE A 34 39.02 5.99 -17.69
C ILE A 34 37.99 5.18 -16.91
N GLU A 35 37.24 4.32 -17.57
CA GLU A 35 36.28 3.40 -16.95
C GLU A 35 36.89 2.36 -16.03
N TYR A 36 38.18 2.10 -16.19
CA TYR A 36 38.92 1.16 -15.35
C TYR A 36 39.44 1.78 -14.05
N ASP A 37 39.32 3.10 -13.89
CA ASP A 37 39.63 3.75 -12.62
C ASP A 37 38.52 3.43 -11.60
N VAL A 38 38.92 2.78 -10.48
CA VAL A 38 38.00 2.31 -9.43
C VAL A 38 37.18 3.47 -8.83
N TYR A 39 37.79 4.66 -8.71
CA TYR A 39 37.11 5.83 -8.18
C TYR A 39 36.01 6.32 -9.12
N VAL A 40 36.29 6.41 -10.41
CA VAL A 40 35.29 6.81 -11.44
C VAL A 40 34.20 5.76 -11.54
N SER A 41 34.54 4.47 -11.60
CA SER A 41 33.59 3.35 -11.69
C SER A 41 32.65 3.31 -10.48
N ASN A 42 33.13 3.59 -9.27
CA ASN A 42 32.29 3.69 -8.08
C ASN A 42 31.24 4.81 -8.19
N HIS A 43 31.59 5.94 -8.81
CA HIS A 43 30.65 7.04 -9.04
C HIS A 43 29.62 6.71 -10.13
N ILE A 44 30.01 5.99 -11.18
CA ILE A 44 29.09 5.48 -12.22
C ILE A 44 28.11 4.48 -11.59
N LEU A 45 28.62 3.52 -10.82
CA LEU A 45 27.81 2.52 -10.10
C LEU A 45 26.78 3.20 -9.20
N ASN A 46 27.22 4.13 -8.34
CA ASN A 46 26.34 4.87 -7.45
C ASN A 46 25.30 5.71 -8.20
N MET A 47 25.69 6.31 -9.32
CA MET A 47 24.76 7.06 -10.18
C MET A 47 23.66 6.16 -10.73
N TYR A 48 23.99 4.99 -11.27
CA TYR A 48 22.99 4.05 -11.76
C TYR A 48 22.09 3.50 -10.65
N ALA A 49 22.65 3.13 -9.50
CA ALA A 49 21.92 2.66 -8.35
C ALA A 49 20.88 3.71 -7.89
N LYS A 50 21.29 4.97 -7.72
CA LYS A 50 20.41 6.08 -7.33
C LYS A 50 19.36 6.45 -8.37
N CYS A 51 19.64 6.22 -9.66
CA CYS A 51 18.66 6.38 -10.74
C CYS A 51 17.69 5.18 -10.85
N GLY A 52 17.74 4.19 -9.95
CA GLY A 52 16.89 3.00 -9.99
C GLY A 52 17.22 2.04 -11.15
N LYS A 53 18.43 2.13 -11.70
CA LYS A 53 18.89 1.29 -12.82
C LYS A 53 19.90 0.25 -12.32
N ILE A 54 19.45 -0.60 -11.41
CA ILE A 54 20.32 -1.55 -10.67
C ILE A 54 21.04 -2.54 -11.60
N ASN A 55 20.41 -2.96 -12.71
CA ASN A 55 21.05 -3.85 -13.69
C ASN A 55 22.27 -3.20 -14.36
N PHE A 56 22.21 -1.91 -14.67
CA PHE A 56 23.35 -1.17 -15.18
C PHE A 56 24.45 -1.01 -14.12
N ALA A 57 24.06 -0.76 -12.87
CA ALA A 57 25.01 -0.72 -11.76
C ALA A 57 25.72 -2.07 -11.60
N ARG A 58 24.97 -3.17 -11.67
CA ARG A 58 25.53 -4.52 -11.60
C ARG A 58 26.49 -4.80 -12.73
N HIS A 59 26.17 -4.43 -13.95
CA HIS A 59 27.04 -4.61 -15.12
C HIS A 59 28.37 -3.87 -14.95
N VAL A 60 28.33 -2.59 -14.54
CA VAL A 60 29.54 -1.84 -14.22
C VAL A 60 30.35 -2.52 -13.13
N PHE A 61 29.69 -2.99 -12.04
CA PHE A 61 30.36 -3.69 -10.96
C PHE A 61 31.05 -4.96 -11.44
N ASP A 62 30.44 -5.76 -12.29
CA ASP A 62 30.98 -7.01 -12.79
C ASP A 62 32.19 -6.78 -13.71
N GLU A 63 32.16 -5.71 -14.54
CA GLU A 63 33.24 -5.36 -15.47
C GLU A 63 34.46 -4.68 -14.80
N MET A 64 34.32 -4.19 -13.55
CA MET A 64 35.43 -3.59 -12.82
C MET A 64 36.59 -4.62 -12.64
N PRO A 65 37.82 -4.35 -13.12
CA PRO A 65 38.95 -5.25 -12.94
C PRO A 65 39.33 -5.44 -11.47
N GLU A 66 39.30 -4.34 -10.70
CA GLU A 66 39.56 -4.33 -9.27
C GLU A 66 38.34 -3.73 -8.53
N LYS A 67 37.93 -4.38 -7.44
CA LYS A 67 36.82 -3.97 -6.61
C LYS A 67 37.32 -3.69 -5.21
N ASN A 68 37.17 -2.46 -4.74
CA ASN A 68 37.51 -2.11 -3.36
C ASN A 68 36.25 -2.16 -2.45
N VAL A 69 36.42 -1.94 -1.14
CA VAL A 69 35.36 -1.97 -0.15
C VAL A 69 34.21 -0.98 -0.50
N VAL A 70 34.55 0.15 -1.16
CA VAL A 70 33.56 1.14 -1.60
C VAL A 70 32.69 0.58 -2.73
N SER A 71 33.29 -0.14 -3.69
CA SER A 71 32.56 -0.79 -4.78
C SER A 71 31.52 -1.79 -4.24
N TRP A 72 31.96 -2.64 -3.30
CA TRP A 72 31.08 -3.61 -2.64
C TRP A 72 29.96 -2.92 -1.85
N SER A 73 30.28 -1.94 -0.99
CA SER A 73 29.28 -1.23 -0.19
C SER A 73 28.28 -0.46 -1.03
N ALA A 74 28.72 0.14 -2.14
CA ALA A 74 27.86 0.87 -3.07
C ALA A 74 26.86 -0.08 -3.76
N MET A 75 27.32 -1.26 -4.18
CA MET A 75 26.44 -2.24 -4.83
C MET A 75 25.45 -2.88 -3.86
N ILE A 76 25.88 -3.24 -2.63
CA ILE A 76 25.00 -3.75 -1.56
C ILE A 76 23.92 -2.72 -1.23
N SER A 77 24.30 -1.44 -1.06
CA SER A 77 23.34 -0.36 -0.85
C SER A 77 22.41 -0.15 -2.05
N GLY A 78 22.94 -0.28 -3.26
CA GLY A 78 22.18 -0.19 -4.50
C GLY A 78 21.08 -1.25 -4.60
N TYR A 79 21.37 -2.49 -4.27
CA TYR A 79 20.37 -3.56 -4.23
C TYR A 79 19.25 -3.27 -3.22
N ASN A 80 19.59 -2.78 -2.02
CA ASN A 80 18.58 -2.39 -1.03
C ASN A 80 17.67 -1.26 -1.56
N GLN A 81 18.24 -0.24 -2.19
CA GLN A 81 17.48 0.87 -2.78
C GLN A 81 16.62 0.42 -3.98
N GLY A 82 17.08 -0.62 -4.68
CA GLY A 82 16.33 -1.24 -5.78
C GLY A 82 15.24 -2.20 -5.34
N GLY A 83 15.07 -2.45 -4.01
CA GLY A 83 14.07 -3.38 -3.49
C GLY A 83 14.49 -4.86 -3.59
N GLU A 84 15.78 -5.14 -3.73
CA GLU A 84 16.36 -6.49 -3.89
C GLU A 84 17.24 -6.88 -2.68
N PRO A 85 16.68 -6.96 -1.45
CA PRO A 85 17.47 -7.20 -0.24
C PRO A 85 18.13 -8.60 -0.19
N LEU A 86 17.57 -9.60 -0.88
CA LEU A 86 18.20 -10.92 -0.99
C LEU A 86 19.52 -10.84 -1.74
N LEU A 87 19.57 -10.12 -2.86
CA LEU A 87 20.79 -9.92 -3.64
C LEU A 87 21.82 -9.09 -2.86
N ALA A 88 21.36 -8.16 -2.00
CA ALA A 88 22.25 -7.40 -1.12
C ALA A 88 22.95 -8.32 -0.11
N LEU A 89 22.24 -9.26 0.51
CA LEU A 89 22.83 -10.22 1.46
C LEU A 89 23.73 -11.24 0.78
N ASP A 90 23.33 -11.73 -0.38
CA ASP A 90 24.17 -12.65 -1.17
C ASP A 90 25.50 -11.98 -1.52
N LEU A 91 25.44 -10.75 -2.01
CA LEU A 91 26.64 -9.98 -2.34
C LEU A 91 27.50 -9.68 -1.10
N PHE A 92 26.88 -9.39 0.05
CA PHE A 92 27.59 -9.20 1.31
C PHE A 92 28.36 -10.48 1.72
N SER A 93 27.73 -11.65 1.57
CA SER A 93 28.35 -12.94 1.89
C SER A 93 29.55 -13.29 0.98
N GLN A 94 29.54 -12.83 -0.28
CA GLN A 94 30.62 -13.03 -1.27
C GLN A 94 31.78 -12.07 -1.05
N THR A 95 31.66 -11.06 -0.19
CA THR A 95 32.74 -10.09 0.02
C THR A 95 33.93 -10.72 0.71
N HIS A 96 35.06 -10.83 0.02
CA HIS A 96 36.32 -11.34 0.56
C HIS A 96 37.12 -10.28 1.33
N LEU A 97 36.75 -9.01 1.20
CA LEU A 97 37.34 -7.87 1.89
C LEU A 97 36.69 -7.67 3.26
N VAL A 98 37.41 -7.06 4.19
CA VAL A 98 36.83 -6.65 5.47
C VAL A 98 35.77 -5.59 5.19
N PRO A 99 34.47 -5.88 5.51
CA PRO A 99 33.42 -4.92 5.26
C PRO A 99 33.60 -3.64 6.08
N ASN A 100 33.23 -2.50 5.52
CA ASN A 100 33.18 -1.22 6.25
C ASN A 100 31.86 -1.01 6.94
N GLY A 101 31.72 0.04 7.75
CA GLY A 101 30.48 0.38 8.44
C GLY A 101 29.26 0.51 7.51
N GLN A 102 29.45 1.05 6.30
CA GLN A 102 28.38 1.19 5.30
C GLN A 102 27.89 -0.17 4.76
N SER A 103 28.82 -1.11 4.54
CA SER A 103 28.46 -2.48 4.16
C SER A 103 27.66 -3.17 5.24
N PHE A 104 28.07 -3.03 6.53
CA PHE A 104 27.31 -3.56 7.67
C PHE A 104 25.92 -2.94 7.77
N ALA A 105 25.81 -1.62 7.75
CA ALA A 105 24.51 -0.93 7.81
C ALA A 105 23.57 -1.39 6.69
N SER A 106 24.09 -1.51 5.46
CA SER A 106 23.29 -1.97 4.31
C SER A 106 22.85 -3.43 4.43
N ALA A 107 23.75 -4.33 4.89
CA ALA A 107 23.41 -5.73 5.10
C ALA A 107 22.40 -5.92 6.25
N ILE A 108 22.55 -5.19 7.36
CA ILE A 108 21.61 -5.18 8.48
C ILE A 108 20.24 -4.66 8.03
N HIS A 109 20.21 -3.59 7.22
CA HIS A 109 18.97 -3.07 6.65
C HIS A 109 18.26 -4.13 5.77
N ALA A 110 19.02 -4.88 4.96
CA ALA A 110 18.48 -5.98 4.16
C ALA A 110 17.86 -7.08 5.04
N CYS A 111 18.54 -7.47 6.14
CA CYS A 111 18.00 -8.41 7.12
C CYS A 111 16.68 -7.93 7.71
N GLY A 112 16.59 -6.65 8.07
CA GLY A 112 15.34 -6.06 8.57
C GLY A 112 14.21 -6.10 7.53
N SER A 113 14.50 -5.82 6.27
CA SER A 113 13.53 -5.87 5.18
C SER A 113 12.99 -7.27 4.91
N LEU A 114 13.83 -8.30 5.09
CA LEU A 114 13.47 -9.71 4.93
C LEU A 114 12.96 -10.36 6.23
N ARG A 115 13.02 -9.66 7.36
CA ARG A 115 12.79 -10.21 8.71
C ARG A 115 13.68 -11.43 9.01
N ALA A 116 14.91 -11.42 8.48
CA ALA A 116 15.88 -12.50 8.62
C ALA A 116 16.72 -12.32 9.90
N LEU A 117 16.12 -12.67 11.05
CA LEU A 117 16.70 -12.43 12.37
C LEU A 117 18.07 -13.10 12.55
N GLU A 118 18.17 -14.41 12.26
CA GLU A 118 19.40 -15.18 12.48
C GLU A 118 20.60 -14.59 11.71
N THR A 119 20.39 -14.28 10.43
CA THR A 119 21.40 -13.61 9.61
C THR A 119 21.74 -12.22 10.18
N GLY A 120 20.72 -11.48 10.63
CA GLY A 120 20.91 -10.17 11.26
C GLY A 120 21.74 -10.24 12.53
N GLN A 121 21.54 -11.24 13.39
CA GLN A 121 22.33 -11.47 14.60
C GLN A 121 23.78 -11.85 14.27
N GLN A 122 23.99 -12.65 13.24
CA GLN A 122 25.35 -13.00 12.79
C GLN A 122 26.10 -11.75 12.30
N ILE A 123 25.45 -10.91 11.50
CA ILE A 123 26.04 -9.66 11.01
C ILE A 123 26.25 -8.66 12.15
N HIS A 124 25.33 -8.61 13.14
CA HIS A 124 25.52 -7.81 14.35
C HIS A 124 26.78 -8.26 15.11
N ALA A 125 26.95 -9.57 15.35
CA ALA A 125 28.15 -10.10 16.02
C ALA A 125 29.44 -9.78 15.25
N GLN A 126 29.40 -9.84 13.90
CA GLN A 126 30.53 -9.42 13.07
C GLN A 126 30.80 -7.91 13.21
N SER A 127 29.75 -7.07 13.19
CA SER A 127 29.90 -5.61 13.33
C SER A 127 30.51 -5.23 14.69
N LEU A 128 30.18 -5.96 15.76
CA LEU A 128 30.79 -5.81 17.08
C LEU A 128 32.27 -6.19 17.05
N LYS A 129 32.60 -7.34 16.46
CA LYS A 129 33.97 -7.81 16.34
C LYS A 129 34.88 -6.82 15.60
N TYR A 130 34.37 -6.16 14.57
CA TYR A 130 35.12 -5.16 13.79
C TYR A 130 35.01 -3.73 14.36
N GLY A 131 34.30 -3.52 15.45
CA GLY A 131 34.16 -2.21 16.10
C GLY A 131 33.20 -1.23 15.39
N TYR A 132 32.38 -1.69 14.44
CA TYR A 132 31.47 -0.84 13.69
C TYR A 132 30.09 -0.67 14.35
N ALA A 133 29.70 -1.54 15.28
CA ALA A 133 28.38 -1.52 15.90
C ALA A 133 28.10 -0.23 16.72
N CYS A 134 29.15 0.45 17.18
CA CYS A 134 29.06 1.74 17.92
C CYS A 134 28.83 2.96 17.01
N LEU A 135 29.00 2.82 15.70
CA LEU A 135 28.70 3.91 14.77
C LEU A 135 27.19 4.17 14.71
N SER A 136 26.75 5.42 14.86
CA SER A 136 25.32 5.78 14.95
C SER A 136 24.48 5.19 13.80
N PHE A 137 24.94 5.28 12.56
CA PHE A 137 24.20 4.76 11.41
C PHE A 137 24.13 3.21 11.36
N VAL A 138 25.12 2.48 11.95
CA VAL A 138 25.07 1.02 12.09
C VAL A 138 24.13 0.64 13.23
N SER A 139 24.24 1.30 14.37
CA SER A 139 23.36 1.12 15.53
C SER A 139 21.90 1.41 15.16
N ASN A 140 21.61 2.47 14.41
CA ASN A 140 20.27 2.78 13.91
C ASN A 140 19.71 1.68 12.99
N SER A 141 20.56 1.12 12.12
CA SER A 141 20.19 -0.02 11.28
C SER A 141 19.91 -1.28 12.10
N LEU A 142 20.68 -1.54 13.16
CA LEU A 142 20.44 -2.65 14.09
C LEU A 142 19.12 -2.49 14.85
N ILE A 143 18.85 -1.30 15.40
CA ILE A 143 17.58 -0.99 16.07
C ILE A 143 16.40 -1.25 15.13
N SER A 144 16.47 -0.71 13.91
CA SER A 144 15.43 -0.91 12.90
C SER A 144 15.25 -2.38 12.52
N MET A 145 16.35 -3.13 12.34
CA MET A 145 16.32 -4.57 12.03
C MET A 145 15.64 -5.37 13.13
N TYR A 146 16.07 -5.20 14.40
CA TYR A 146 15.48 -5.92 15.52
C TYR A 146 14.00 -5.58 15.69
N MET A 147 13.60 -4.30 15.55
CA MET A 147 12.20 -3.88 15.58
C MET A 147 11.37 -4.55 14.48
N LYS A 148 11.85 -4.58 13.23
CA LYS A 148 11.17 -5.22 12.10
C LYS A 148 11.05 -6.74 12.27
N CYS A 149 12.00 -7.36 12.98
CA CYS A 149 11.96 -8.78 13.33
C CYS A 149 11.07 -9.08 14.56
N GLY A 150 10.53 -8.07 15.25
CA GLY A 150 9.71 -8.26 16.47
C GLY A 150 10.51 -8.37 17.78
N TYR A 151 11.82 -8.20 17.75
CA TYR A 151 12.73 -8.34 18.89
C TYR A 151 12.99 -6.99 19.58
N CYS A 152 11.92 -6.40 20.13
CA CYS A 152 11.95 -5.08 20.75
C CYS A 152 12.94 -4.95 21.92
N SER A 153 13.19 -6.03 22.67
CA SER A 153 14.15 -6.02 23.78
C SER A 153 15.58 -5.84 23.32
N ASP A 154 15.96 -6.57 22.26
CA ASP A 154 17.31 -6.45 21.65
C ASP A 154 17.54 -5.07 21.02
N ALA A 155 16.50 -4.51 20.39
CA ALA A 155 16.54 -3.14 19.88
C ALA A 155 16.82 -2.13 21.00
N LEU A 156 16.17 -2.28 22.17
CA LEU A 156 16.43 -1.43 23.34
C LEU A 156 17.82 -1.62 23.93
N LEU A 157 18.36 -2.84 23.90
CA LEU A 157 19.75 -3.09 24.34
C LEU A 157 20.74 -2.39 23.44
N VAL A 158 20.58 -2.45 22.11
CA VAL A 158 21.40 -1.70 21.15
C VAL A 158 21.27 -0.19 21.41
N PHE A 159 20.05 0.30 21.59
CA PHE A 159 19.79 1.72 21.86
C PHE A 159 20.47 2.19 23.16
N SER A 160 20.37 1.42 24.25
CA SER A 160 20.98 1.78 25.54
C SER A 160 22.51 1.73 25.50
N GLY A 161 23.10 0.97 24.59
CA GLY A 161 24.55 0.88 24.38
C GLY A 161 25.11 1.98 23.46
N SER A 162 24.26 2.77 22.79
CA SER A 162 24.71 3.87 21.95
C SER A 162 25.05 5.11 22.81
N SER A 163 26.18 5.75 22.52
CA SER A 163 26.74 6.84 23.32
C SER A 163 26.09 8.21 23.06
N GLU A 164 25.36 8.37 21.96
CA GLU A 164 24.77 9.64 21.56
C GLU A 164 23.26 9.50 21.32
N ALA A 165 22.52 10.52 21.79
CA ALA A 165 21.08 10.64 21.56
C ALA A 165 20.83 11.03 20.10
N ASP A 166 20.58 10.06 19.23
CA ASP A 166 20.32 10.26 17.79
C ASP A 166 18.81 10.25 17.51
N PRO A 167 18.24 11.34 16.96
CA PRO A 167 16.82 11.39 16.58
C PRO A 167 16.38 10.21 15.69
N VAL A 168 17.27 9.71 14.82
CA VAL A 168 16.96 8.57 13.95
C VAL A 168 16.75 7.28 14.77
N ALA A 169 17.54 7.07 15.83
CA ALA A 169 17.36 5.94 16.74
C ALA A 169 16.00 6.02 17.47
N TYR A 170 15.63 7.20 17.95
CA TYR A 170 14.32 7.43 18.58
C TYR A 170 13.18 7.16 17.59
N ASN A 171 13.27 7.65 16.36
CA ASN A 171 12.27 7.41 15.33
C ASN A 171 12.13 5.92 14.99
N ALA A 172 13.25 5.20 14.90
CA ALA A 172 13.25 3.75 14.66
C ALA A 172 12.57 2.98 15.81
N LEU A 173 12.80 3.37 17.06
CA LEU A 173 12.12 2.78 18.23
C LEU A 173 10.63 3.11 18.25
N ILE A 174 10.25 4.37 18.04
CA ILE A 174 8.84 4.82 18.06
C ILE A 174 8.06 4.04 17.00
N THR A 175 8.53 4.08 15.74
CA THR A 175 7.87 3.37 14.64
C THR A 175 7.86 1.87 14.89
N GLY A 176 8.96 1.30 15.32
CA GLY A 176 9.06 -0.12 15.61
C GLY A 176 8.12 -0.59 16.71
N PHE A 177 7.95 0.16 17.80
CA PHE A 177 6.96 -0.20 18.83
C PHE A 177 5.53 -0.16 18.31
N ILE A 178 5.22 0.82 17.47
CA ILE A 178 3.88 0.94 16.87
C ILE A 178 3.61 -0.22 15.92
N GLU A 179 4.54 -0.54 15.02
CA GLU A 179 4.43 -1.69 14.10
C GLU A 179 4.31 -3.03 14.84
N ASN A 180 4.93 -3.16 16.02
CA ASN A 180 4.80 -4.33 16.90
C ASN A 180 3.61 -4.26 17.86
N GLN A 181 2.62 -3.41 17.57
CA GLN A 181 1.38 -3.27 18.36
C GLN A 181 1.61 -2.94 19.85
N GLN A 182 2.65 -2.18 20.15
CA GLN A 182 3.01 -1.69 21.47
C GLN A 182 3.02 -0.14 21.53
N PRO A 183 1.92 0.54 21.15
CA PRO A 183 1.91 2.01 20.99
C PRO A 183 2.27 2.75 22.27
N GLU A 184 1.88 2.24 23.44
CA GLU A 184 2.20 2.87 24.73
C GLU A 184 3.71 2.99 24.97
N ARG A 185 4.49 2.00 24.50
CA ARG A 185 5.96 2.07 24.59
C ARG A 185 6.51 3.08 23.59
N GLY A 186 5.94 3.17 22.38
CA GLY A 186 6.27 4.23 21.41
C GLY A 186 6.07 5.63 21.98
N PHE A 187 4.91 5.88 22.62
CA PHE A 187 4.65 7.17 23.29
C PHE A 187 5.59 7.46 24.47
N LYS A 188 6.02 6.43 25.22
CA LYS A 188 7.04 6.60 26.28
C LYS A 188 8.38 7.02 25.68
N VAL A 189 8.80 6.40 24.59
CA VAL A 189 10.04 6.76 23.86
C VAL A 189 9.95 8.18 23.31
N PHE A 190 8.80 8.58 22.77
CA PHE A 190 8.58 9.95 22.33
C PHE A 190 8.72 10.99 23.47
N LYS A 191 8.13 10.72 24.64
CA LYS A 191 8.33 11.57 25.82
C LYS A 191 9.78 11.61 26.26
N LEU A 192 10.51 10.51 26.15
CA LEU A 192 11.93 10.47 26.46
C LEU A 192 12.75 11.33 25.49
N MET A 193 12.45 11.23 24.18
CA MET A 193 13.05 12.08 23.15
C MET A 193 12.89 13.58 23.48
N GLN A 194 11.67 14.00 23.88
CA GLN A 194 11.41 15.38 24.27
C GLN A 194 12.16 15.81 25.54
N ARG A 195 12.35 14.92 26.53
CA ARG A 195 13.13 15.19 27.75
C ARG A 195 14.63 15.36 27.50
N GLN A 196 15.11 14.86 26.37
CA GLN A 196 16.48 15.02 25.92
C GLN A 196 16.65 16.25 25.00
N ASP A 197 15.65 17.13 24.97
CA ASP A 197 15.60 18.32 24.12
C ASP A 197 15.81 18.04 22.62
N LEU A 198 15.56 16.80 22.17
CA LEU A 198 15.60 16.45 20.78
C LEU A 198 14.31 16.90 20.08
N VAL A 199 14.48 17.56 18.94
CA VAL A 199 13.35 18.08 18.18
C VAL A 199 12.72 16.95 17.35
N PRO A 200 11.42 16.63 17.56
CA PRO A 200 10.70 15.68 16.74
C PRO A 200 10.59 16.17 15.29
N ASP A 201 10.73 15.25 14.35
CA ASP A 201 10.62 15.51 12.92
C ASP A 201 9.35 14.85 12.33
N HIS A 202 9.20 14.98 11.02
CA HIS A 202 8.07 14.38 10.30
C HIS A 202 8.00 12.85 10.41
N PHE A 203 9.13 12.16 10.56
CA PHE A 203 9.15 10.70 10.77
C PHE A 203 8.68 10.33 12.18
N THR A 204 9.02 11.14 13.20
CA THR A 204 8.52 10.96 14.57
C THR A 204 6.99 10.98 14.60
N PHE A 205 6.38 11.97 13.93
CA PHE A 205 4.92 12.10 13.90
C PHE A 205 4.23 11.05 13.03
N ALA A 206 4.90 10.50 12.01
CA ALA A 206 4.29 9.51 11.13
C ALA A 206 3.76 8.29 11.89
N GLY A 207 4.60 7.65 12.71
CA GLY A 207 4.18 6.52 13.51
C GLY A 207 3.13 6.88 14.56
N LEU A 208 3.34 7.98 15.30
CA LEU A 208 2.44 8.38 16.38
C LEU A 208 1.04 8.73 15.89
N LEU A 209 0.91 9.50 14.79
CA LEU A 209 -0.39 9.88 14.22
C LEU A 209 -1.14 8.64 13.68
N THR A 210 -0.42 7.72 13.02
CA THR A 210 -1.01 6.46 12.56
C THR A 210 -1.53 5.63 13.74
N SER A 211 -0.75 5.52 14.82
CA SER A 211 -1.16 4.80 16.02
C SER A 211 -2.39 5.40 16.70
N CYS A 212 -2.52 6.74 16.73
CA CYS A 212 -3.72 7.37 17.25
C CYS A 212 -4.97 7.05 16.44
N ALA A 213 -4.84 7.01 15.11
CA ALA A 213 -5.93 6.66 14.21
C ALA A 213 -6.39 5.20 14.39
N GLU A 214 -5.45 4.28 14.64
CA GLU A 214 -5.74 2.84 14.83
C GLU A 214 -6.32 2.54 16.23
N SER A 215 -5.87 3.26 17.26
CA SER A 215 -6.33 3.10 18.64
C SER A 215 -7.56 3.94 18.99
N GLU A 216 -8.11 4.68 18.03
CA GLU A 216 -9.25 5.59 18.18
C GLU A 216 -9.08 6.59 19.35
N ASN A 217 -7.85 7.03 19.61
CA ASN A 217 -7.53 7.94 20.72
C ASN A 217 -7.44 9.38 20.23
N LEU A 218 -8.58 10.06 20.21
CA LEU A 218 -8.70 11.42 19.72
C LEU A 218 -7.93 12.44 20.60
N ASP A 219 -7.92 12.27 21.93
CA ASP A 219 -7.23 13.21 22.82
C ASP A 219 -5.73 13.26 22.54
N ARG A 220 -5.11 12.08 22.36
CA ARG A 220 -3.70 12.00 21.97
C ARG A 220 -3.45 12.58 20.58
N ALA A 221 -4.35 12.31 19.63
CA ALA A 221 -4.28 12.87 18.30
C ALA A 221 -4.28 14.40 18.31
N MET A 222 -5.14 15.04 19.11
CA MET A 222 -5.20 16.48 19.26
C MET A 222 -3.93 17.04 19.90
N VAL A 223 -3.37 16.37 20.91
CA VAL A 223 -2.08 16.79 21.53
C VAL A 223 -0.95 16.75 20.50
N LEU A 224 -0.87 15.68 19.69
CA LEU A 224 0.13 15.59 18.62
C LEU A 224 -0.08 16.69 17.56
N HIS A 225 -1.31 16.96 17.16
CA HIS A 225 -1.62 18.05 16.23
C HIS A 225 -1.15 19.42 16.78
N CYS A 226 -1.42 19.72 18.04
CA CYS A 226 -0.90 20.95 18.66
C CYS A 226 0.64 21.02 18.62
N GLN A 227 1.34 19.89 18.71
CA GLN A 227 2.80 19.85 18.62
C GLN A 227 3.29 20.04 17.17
N THR A 228 2.60 19.47 16.18
CA THR A 228 2.95 19.71 14.77
C THR A 228 2.81 21.16 14.38
N ILE A 229 1.76 21.86 14.88
CA ILE A 229 1.60 23.32 14.69
C ILE A 229 2.77 24.10 15.28
N LYS A 230 3.17 23.79 16.52
CA LYS A 230 4.31 24.46 17.17
C LYS A 230 5.62 24.31 16.40
N LEU A 231 5.80 23.18 15.73
CA LEU A 231 6.98 22.86 14.93
C LEU A 231 6.85 23.28 13.45
N LYS A 232 5.71 23.85 13.06
CA LYS A 232 5.37 24.23 11.67
C LYS A 232 5.47 23.05 10.68
N LEU A 233 5.10 21.86 11.14
CA LEU A 233 5.07 20.64 10.33
C LEU A 233 3.68 20.35 9.73
N ASP A 234 2.64 20.94 10.29
CA ASP A 234 1.23 20.78 9.90
C ASP A 234 0.93 21.25 8.47
N SER A 235 1.65 22.26 7.98
CA SER A 235 1.53 22.75 6.60
C SER A 235 2.35 21.96 5.57
N THR A 236 3.19 21.00 6.03
CA THR A 236 3.94 20.15 5.11
C THR A 236 3.06 19.05 4.52
N PRO A 237 3.18 18.72 3.21
CA PRO A 237 2.35 17.67 2.59
C PRO A 237 2.43 16.35 3.34
N PHE A 238 3.61 15.93 3.79
CA PHE A 238 3.82 14.64 4.46
C PHE A 238 3.01 14.52 5.76
N VAL A 239 3.19 15.46 6.69
CA VAL A 239 2.50 15.43 7.99
C VAL A 239 1.03 15.81 7.85
N GLY A 240 0.71 16.79 7.00
CA GLY A 240 -0.66 17.18 6.68
C GLY A 240 -1.50 16.00 6.17
N ASN A 241 -0.96 15.20 5.25
CA ASN A 241 -1.64 14.02 4.73
C ASN A 241 -1.88 12.94 5.79
N LEU A 242 -0.95 12.76 6.73
CA LEU A 242 -1.15 11.86 7.87
C LEU A 242 -2.25 12.35 8.81
N MET A 243 -2.31 13.66 9.07
CA MET A 243 -3.36 14.25 9.89
C MET A 243 -4.73 14.18 9.21
N ILE A 244 -4.81 14.40 7.89
CA ILE A 244 -6.05 14.20 7.12
C ILE A 244 -6.55 12.75 7.28
N LYS A 245 -5.68 11.75 7.09
CA LYS A 245 -6.03 10.33 7.32
C LYS A 245 -6.48 10.07 8.75
N MET A 246 -5.77 10.62 9.72
CA MET A 246 -6.11 10.47 11.13
C MET A 246 -7.49 11.05 11.44
N TYR A 247 -7.78 12.30 11.06
CA TYR A 247 -9.07 12.92 11.31
C TYR A 247 -10.22 12.23 10.56
N SER A 248 -9.97 11.72 9.36
CA SER A 248 -10.98 10.94 8.64
C SER A 248 -11.37 9.64 9.36
N LYS A 249 -10.42 8.99 10.06
CA LYS A 249 -10.71 7.81 10.89
C LYS A 249 -11.62 8.13 12.08
N PHE A 250 -11.51 9.33 12.63
CA PHE A 250 -12.42 9.84 13.67
C PHE A 250 -13.73 10.42 13.12
N ASN A 251 -13.96 10.33 11.81
CA ASN A 251 -15.12 10.95 11.13
C ASN A 251 -15.19 12.48 11.30
N LEU A 252 -14.04 13.14 11.46
CA LEU A 252 -13.90 14.59 11.66
C LEU A 252 -13.44 15.26 10.36
N ILE A 253 -14.29 15.20 9.33
CA ILE A 253 -13.91 15.68 7.99
C ILE A 253 -13.65 17.19 7.93
N GLN A 254 -14.33 17.99 8.78
CA GLN A 254 -14.14 19.43 8.84
C GLN A 254 -12.72 19.81 9.33
N GLU A 255 -12.19 19.05 10.30
CA GLU A 255 -10.82 19.22 10.77
C GLU A 255 -9.81 18.79 9.70
N ALA A 256 -10.10 17.69 9.01
CA ALA A 256 -9.30 17.25 7.88
C ALA A 256 -9.29 18.30 6.73
N GLU A 257 -10.41 18.96 6.45
CA GLU A 257 -10.47 20.06 5.46
C GLU A 257 -9.58 21.24 5.86
N LYS A 258 -9.62 21.66 7.12
CA LYS A 258 -8.75 22.75 7.60
C LYS A 258 -7.27 22.44 7.33
N ILE A 259 -6.83 21.23 7.68
CA ILE A 259 -5.46 20.80 7.42
C ILE A 259 -5.17 20.77 5.91
N PHE A 260 -6.07 20.20 5.10
CA PHE A 260 -5.89 20.17 3.65
C PHE A 260 -5.72 21.58 3.06
N ARG A 261 -6.52 22.57 3.55
CA ARG A 261 -6.41 23.96 3.07
C ARG A 261 -5.09 24.62 3.50
N GLN A 262 -4.49 24.21 4.61
CA GLN A 262 -3.23 24.76 5.14
C GLN A 262 -1.99 24.22 4.43
N ILE A 263 -2.04 23.05 3.76
CA ILE A 263 -0.90 22.53 3.01
C ILE A 263 -0.54 23.53 1.90
N GLU A 264 0.70 24.03 1.92
CA GLU A 264 1.16 25.09 1.01
C GLU A 264 1.32 24.59 -0.43
N GLU A 265 2.04 23.48 -0.62
CA GLU A 265 2.28 22.85 -1.91
C GLU A 265 1.61 21.48 -1.98
N LYS A 266 0.35 21.44 -2.44
CA LYS A 266 -0.40 20.22 -2.57
C LYS A 266 0.08 19.40 -3.76
N ASP A 267 0.62 18.22 -3.51
CA ASP A 267 0.92 17.23 -4.54
C ASP A 267 -0.31 16.35 -4.86
N VAL A 268 -0.20 15.49 -5.86
CA VAL A 268 -1.28 14.54 -6.23
C VAL A 268 -1.70 13.70 -5.03
N PHE A 269 -0.74 13.31 -4.18
CA PHE A 269 -1.02 12.49 -3.00
C PHE A 269 -1.86 13.24 -1.95
N SER A 270 -1.65 14.55 -1.77
CA SER A 270 -2.46 15.40 -0.88
C SER A 270 -3.91 15.49 -1.34
N TRP A 271 -4.12 15.74 -2.62
CA TRP A 271 -5.45 15.75 -3.23
C TRP A 271 -6.16 14.40 -3.08
N ASN A 272 -5.48 13.31 -3.44
CA ASN A 272 -6.04 11.96 -3.34
C ASN A 272 -6.38 11.59 -1.89
N THR A 273 -5.52 11.97 -0.95
CA THR A 273 -5.74 11.68 0.48
C THR A 273 -7.01 12.38 0.98
N PHE A 274 -7.23 13.64 0.61
CA PHE A 274 -8.41 14.36 1.06
C PHE A 274 -9.69 13.91 0.34
N ILE A 275 -9.65 13.67 -0.98
CA ILE A 275 -10.77 13.09 -1.73
C ILE A 275 -11.21 11.75 -1.14
N ALA A 276 -10.24 10.87 -0.81
CA ALA A 276 -10.51 9.59 -0.18
C ALA A 276 -11.06 9.75 1.25
N ALA A 277 -10.56 10.71 2.03
CA ALA A 277 -11.04 11.04 3.36
C ALA A 277 -12.52 11.48 3.34
N CYS A 278 -12.90 12.36 2.41
CA CYS A 278 -14.29 12.78 2.21
C CYS A 278 -15.19 11.57 1.90
N SER A 279 -14.76 10.69 1.01
CA SER A 279 -15.51 9.48 0.65
C SER A 279 -15.64 8.51 1.83
N HIS A 280 -14.61 8.39 2.67
CA HIS A 280 -14.62 7.57 3.89
C HIS A 280 -15.62 8.10 4.94
N CYS A 281 -15.70 9.42 5.07
CA CYS A 281 -16.64 10.09 5.98
C CYS A 281 -18.03 10.27 5.34
N GLU A 282 -18.31 9.65 4.21
CA GLU A 282 -19.58 9.73 3.46
C GLU A 282 -19.95 11.15 3.00
N ASP A 283 -19.00 12.11 3.03
CA ASP A 283 -19.18 13.44 2.45
C ASP A 283 -18.81 13.41 0.96
N TYR A 284 -19.68 12.76 0.19
CA TYR A 284 -19.46 12.55 -1.25
C TYR A 284 -19.51 13.87 -2.04
N GLU A 285 -20.31 14.84 -1.59
CA GLU A 285 -20.40 16.14 -2.24
C GLU A 285 -19.09 16.89 -2.13
N MET A 286 -18.47 16.92 -0.94
CA MET A 286 -17.16 17.52 -0.74
C MET A 286 -16.08 16.79 -1.55
N SER A 287 -16.14 15.44 -1.65
CA SER A 287 -15.22 14.67 -2.49
C SER A 287 -15.27 15.12 -3.95
N LEU A 288 -16.47 15.26 -4.52
CA LEU A 288 -16.68 15.69 -5.91
C LEU A 288 -16.28 17.14 -6.14
N ARG A 289 -16.60 18.04 -5.19
CA ARG A 289 -16.16 19.44 -5.23
C ARG A 289 -14.64 19.55 -5.22
N THR A 290 -13.96 18.81 -4.33
CA THR A 290 -12.50 18.79 -4.24
C THR A 290 -11.86 18.27 -5.53
N PHE A 291 -12.45 17.26 -6.17
CA PHE A 291 -11.99 16.84 -7.50
C PHE A 291 -12.12 17.94 -8.55
N GLY A 292 -13.23 18.69 -8.54
CA GLY A 292 -13.40 19.85 -9.42
C GLY A 292 -12.35 20.94 -9.17
N GLU A 293 -11.98 21.20 -7.91
CA GLU A 293 -10.90 22.11 -7.55
C GLU A 293 -9.54 21.60 -8.09
N MET A 294 -9.24 20.30 -7.92
CA MET A 294 -8.02 19.67 -8.44
C MET A 294 -7.88 19.82 -9.97
N LEU A 295 -8.99 19.69 -10.70
CA LEU A 295 -8.96 19.87 -12.17
C LEU A 295 -8.61 21.30 -12.60
N ASN A 296 -8.84 22.30 -11.77
CA ASN A 296 -8.50 23.70 -12.02
C ASN A 296 -7.04 24.03 -11.67
N GLU A 297 -6.36 23.14 -10.93
CA GLU A 297 -4.94 23.28 -10.62
C GLU A 297 -4.07 22.87 -11.82
N HIS A 298 -3.33 23.83 -12.41
CA HIS A 298 -2.49 23.55 -13.58
C HIS A 298 -1.26 22.69 -13.28
N SER A 299 -0.81 22.67 -12.02
CA SER A 299 0.38 21.96 -11.56
C SER A 299 0.16 20.48 -11.29
N VAL A 300 -1.11 20.06 -11.11
CA VAL A 300 -1.48 18.70 -10.65
C VAL A 300 -2.36 18.02 -11.68
N ARG A 301 -2.09 16.75 -11.95
CA ARG A 301 -2.93 15.93 -12.83
C ARG A 301 -3.51 14.74 -12.07
N PRO A 302 -4.82 14.48 -12.20
CA PRO A 302 -5.43 13.29 -11.62
C PRO A 302 -4.73 12.02 -12.11
N ASP A 303 -4.54 11.07 -11.21
CA ASP A 303 -3.98 9.75 -11.45
C ASP A 303 -5.07 8.66 -11.30
N ASP A 304 -4.67 7.40 -11.37
CA ASP A 304 -5.53 6.23 -11.20
C ASP A 304 -6.22 6.20 -9.83
N PHE A 305 -5.51 6.56 -8.75
CA PHE A 305 -6.08 6.66 -7.40
C PHE A 305 -7.12 7.78 -7.29
N THR A 306 -6.89 8.91 -7.95
CA THR A 306 -7.86 10.00 -8.00
C THR A 306 -9.17 9.52 -8.61
N PHE A 307 -9.12 8.94 -9.81
CA PHE A 307 -10.33 8.46 -10.49
C PHE A 307 -11.04 7.35 -9.71
N ALA A 308 -10.28 6.40 -9.13
CA ALA A 308 -10.86 5.34 -8.31
C ALA A 308 -11.64 5.91 -7.09
N SER A 309 -11.05 6.88 -6.39
CA SER A 309 -11.68 7.52 -5.22
C SER A 309 -12.94 8.30 -5.60
N VAL A 310 -12.88 9.05 -6.69
CA VAL A 310 -14.01 9.87 -7.15
C VAL A 310 -15.15 9.00 -7.69
N PHE A 311 -14.86 7.90 -8.40
CA PHE A 311 -15.91 6.94 -8.80
C PHE A 311 -16.54 6.25 -7.59
N SER A 312 -15.76 5.97 -6.54
CA SER A 312 -16.31 5.46 -5.28
C SER A 312 -17.24 6.47 -4.62
N ALA A 313 -16.90 7.76 -4.64
CA ALA A 313 -17.78 8.84 -4.18
C ALA A 313 -19.08 8.93 -5.02
N CYS A 314 -18.98 8.86 -6.35
CA CYS A 314 -20.16 8.83 -7.21
C CYS A 314 -21.07 7.62 -6.92
N ALA A 315 -20.47 6.47 -6.62
CA ALA A 315 -21.21 5.25 -6.27
C ALA A 315 -21.94 5.41 -4.92
N GLY A 316 -21.29 5.98 -3.91
CA GLY A 316 -21.89 6.26 -2.61
C GLY A 316 -23.02 7.28 -2.67
N PHE A 317 -22.84 8.35 -3.47
CA PHE A 317 -23.84 9.39 -3.69
C PHE A 317 -24.94 8.99 -4.70
N ALA A 318 -24.82 7.82 -5.32
CA ALA A 318 -25.68 7.33 -6.39
C ALA A 318 -25.87 8.34 -7.55
N SER A 319 -24.86 9.21 -7.82
CA SER A 319 -24.93 10.26 -8.84
C SER A 319 -24.46 9.76 -10.20
N ILE A 320 -25.39 9.27 -11.01
CA ILE A 320 -25.11 8.85 -12.40
C ILE A 320 -24.60 10.00 -13.28
N HIS A 321 -25.08 11.23 -13.04
CA HIS A 321 -24.70 12.40 -13.83
C HIS A 321 -23.23 12.73 -13.64
N SER A 322 -22.81 12.95 -12.38
CA SER A 322 -21.39 13.19 -12.04
C SER A 322 -20.49 12.04 -12.50
N GLY A 323 -20.94 10.78 -12.31
CA GLY A 323 -20.21 9.61 -12.78
C GLY A 323 -19.96 9.60 -14.28
N LYS A 324 -20.92 10.02 -15.10
CA LYS A 324 -20.76 10.14 -16.56
C LYS A 324 -19.81 11.27 -16.95
N GLU A 325 -19.89 12.41 -16.30
CA GLU A 325 -18.99 13.55 -16.56
C GLU A 325 -17.53 13.18 -16.25
N ILE A 326 -17.29 12.53 -15.11
CA ILE A 326 -15.96 12.09 -14.71
C ILE A 326 -15.45 10.97 -15.64
N HIS A 327 -16.33 10.06 -16.07
CA HIS A 327 -15.99 9.05 -17.06
C HIS A 327 -15.60 9.68 -18.40
N ALA A 328 -16.32 10.71 -18.87
CA ALA A 328 -15.94 11.44 -20.08
C ALA A 328 -14.57 12.14 -19.93
N HIS A 329 -14.24 12.60 -18.72
CA HIS A 329 -12.93 13.17 -18.42
C HIS A 329 -11.83 12.08 -18.42
N LEU A 330 -12.08 10.92 -17.80
CA LEU A 330 -11.16 9.77 -17.81
C LEU A 330 -10.79 9.33 -19.24
N ILE A 331 -11.76 9.31 -20.16
CA ILE A 331 -11.52 8.90 -21.57
C ILE A 331 -10.47 9.78 -22.26
N LYS A 332 -10.35 11.04 -21.85
CA LYS A 332 -9.34 11.97 -22.38
C LYS A 332 -7.92 11.68 -21.86
N THR A 333 -7.81 10.89 -20.82
CA THR A 333 -6.54 10.43 -20.25
C THR A 333 -6.18 9.04 -20.78
N ARG A 334 -4.93 8.59 -20.55
CA ARG A 334 -4.54 7.21 -20.90
C ARG A 334 -4.88 6.20 -19.78
N LEU A 335 -5.42 6.67 -18.67
CA LEU A 335 -5.75 5.87 -17.48
C LEU A 335 -7.02 5.03 -17.66
N ASN A 336 -7.77 5.24 -18.75
CA ASN A 336 -8.94 4.42 -19.10
C ASN A 336 -8.63 2.93 -19.35
N GLN A 337 -7.34 2.56 -19.42
CA GLN A 337 -6.88 1.17 -19.59
C GLN A 337 -6.46 0.52 -18.25
N ASP A 338 -6.40 1.29 -17.16
CA ASP A 338 -6.10 0.75 -15.83
C ASP A 338 -7.23 -0.15 -15.34
N VAL A 339 -6.86 -1.35 -14.83
CA VAL A 339 -7.84 -2.35 -14.38
C VAL A 339 -8.54 -1.91 -13.09
N GLY A 340 -7.81 -1.26 -12.18
CA GLY A 340 -8.36 -0.75 -10.92
C GLY A 340 -9.41 0.32 -11.17
N VAL A 341 -9.09 1.30 -12.01
CA VAL A 341 -10.02 2.36 -12.43
C VAL A 341 -11.24 1.76 -13.15
N GLY A 342 -11.01 0.78 -14.04
CA GLY A 342 -12.08 0.07 -14.72
C GLY A 342 -13.06 -0.60 -13.75
N ASN A 343 -12.53 -1.26 -12.73
CA ASN A 343 -13.33 -1.95 -11.71
C ASN A 343 -14.18 -0.96 -10.88
N THR A 344 -13.60 0.16 -10.44
CA THR A 344 -14.34 1.19 -9.70
C THR A 344 -15.40 1.88 -10.57
N LEU A 345 -15.12 2.06 -11.85
CA LEU A 345 -16.07 2.60 -12.81
C LEU A 345 -17.25 1.65 -13.05
N ILE A 346 -17.00 0.33 -13.17
CA ILE A 346 -18.06 -0.67 -13.24
C ILE A 346 -18.92 -0.61 -11.98
N ASN A 347 -18.30 -0.62 -10.80
CA ASN A 347 -19.00 -0.56 -9.53
C ASN A 347 -19.84 0.71 -9.41
N MET A 348 -19.33 1.86 -9.83
CA MET A 348 -20.07 3.13 -9.85
C MET A 348 -21.32 3.02 -10.72
N TYR A 349 -21.20 2.49 -11.94
CA TYR A 349 -22.37 2.33 -12.80
C TYR A 349 -23.38 1.32 -12.24
N VAL A 350 -22.92 0.24 -11.63
CA VAL A 350 -23.76 -0.74 -10.94
C VAL A 350 -24.53 -0.06 -9.81
N LYS A 351 -23.84 0.62 -8.89
CA LYS A 351 -24.46 1.31 -7.74
C LYS A 351 -25.43 2.42 -8.15
N CYS A 352 -25.19 3.07 -9.28
CA CYS A 352 -26.12 4.04 -9.87
C CYS A 352 -27.26 3.37 -10.70
N GLY A 353 -27.43 2.06 -10.67
CA GLY A 353 -28.49 1.34 -11.40
C GLY A 353 -28.28 1.27 -12.92
N SER A 354 -27.13 1.67 -13.43
CA SER A 354 -26.90 1.77 -14.88
C SER A 354 -26.15 0.56 -15.45
N ILE A 355 -26.79 -0.60 -15.39
CA ILE A 355 -26.20 -1.88 -15.79
C ILE A 355 -25.72 -1.90 -17.25
N LYS A 356 -26.40 -1.20 -18.16
CA LYS A 356 -25.98 -1.10 -19.57
C LYS A 356 -24.60 -0.45 -19.70
N HIS A 357 -24.32 0.62 -18.95
CA HIS A 357 -23.03 1.28 -18.96
C HIS A 357 -21.96 0.42 -18.26
N ALA A 358 -22.29 -0.24 -17.14
CA ALA A 358 -21.38 -1.17 -16.47
C ALA A 358 -20.91 -2.29 -17.42
N ASN A 359 -21.84 -2.93 -18.14
CA ASN A 359 -21.53 -3.95 -19.17
C ASN A 359 -20.67 -3.37 -20.31
N SER A 360 -20.97 -2.13 -20.76
CA SER A 360 -20.17 -1.49 -21.82
C SER A 360 -18.73 -1.26 -21.38
N VAL A 361 -18.51 -0.79 -20.15
CA VAL A 361 -17.17 -0.62 -19.58
C VAL A 361 -16.46 -1.96 -19.49
N PHE A 362 -17.09 -2.97 -18.87
CA PHE A 362 -16.52 -4.30 -18.74
C PHE A 362 -16.10 -4.89 -20.09
N ASN A 363 -16.93 -4.79 -21.12
CA ASN A 363 -16.63 -5.31 -22.45
C ASN A 363 -15.47 -4.58 -23.15
N LYS A 364 -15.27 -3.28 -22.86
CA LYS A 364 -14.19 -2.45 -23.43
C LYS A 364 -12.86 -2.60 -22.69
N MET A 365 -12.83 -3.17 -21.49
CA MET A 365 -11.58 -3.42 -20.76
C MET A 365 -10.71 -4.41 -21.52
N ILE A 366 -9.46 -4.03 -21.78
CA ILE A 366 -8.45 -4.88 -22.46
C ILE A 366 -8.01 -6.01 -21.53
N HIS A 367 -7.73 -5.68 -20.28
CA HIS A 367 -7.34 -6.61 -19.24
C HIS A 367 -8.42 -6.68 -18.17
N ARG A 368 -8.78 -7.88 -17.74
CA ARG A 368 -9.77 -8.15 -16.70
C ARG A 368 -9.17 -9.11 -15.69
N ASN A 369 -9.24 -8.78 -14.43
CA ASN A 369 -8.84 -9.66 -13.33
C ASN A 369 -10.08 -10.24 -12.61
N LEU A 370 -9.86 -11.08 -11.61
CA LEU A 370 -10.92 -11.69 -10.82
C LEU A 370 -11.91 -10.65 -10.25
N VAL A 371 -11.38 -9.50 -9.79
CA VAL A 371 -12.21 -8.40 -9.26
C VAL A 371 -13.14 -7.84 -10.34
N SER A 372 -12.67 -7.70 -11.58
CA SER A 372 -13.50 -7.20 -12.69
C SER A 372 -14.72 -8.11 -12.93
N TRP A 373 -14.49 -9.42 -12.97
CA TRP A 373 -15.54 -10.41 -13.14
C TRP A 373 -16.50 -10.43 -11.96
N ASN A 374 -15.98 -10.43 -10.74
CA ASN A 374 -16.80 -10.40 -9.52
C ASN A 374 -17.69 -9.16 -9.46
N THR A 375 -17.14 -7.98 -9.76
CA THR A 375 -17.90 -6.73 -9.72
C THR A 375 -19.08 -6.74 -10.68
N ILE A 376 -18.89 -7.21 -11.90
CA ILE A 376 -19.99 -7.24 -12.88
C ILE A 376 -20.99 -8.36 -12.60
N ILE A 377 -20.54 -9.57 -12.19
CA ILE A 377 -21.43 -10.70 -11.83
C ILE A 377 -22.29 -10.33 -10.63
N PHE A 378 -21.67 -9.75 -9.59
CA PHE A 378 -22.39 -9.29 -8.41
C PHE A 378 -23.43 -8.21 -8.76
N GLY A 379 -23.03 -7.21 -9.54
CA GLY A 379 -23.94 -6.15 -9.97
C GLY A 379 -25.12 -6.65 -10.80
N LEU A 380 -24.89 -7.59 -11.71
CA LEU A 380 -25.95 -8.22 -12.50
C LEU A 380 -26.89 -9.05 -11.61
N GLY A 381 -26.34 -9.72 -10.59
CA GLY A 381 -27.11 -10.48 -9.61
C GLY A 381 -28.03 -9.57 -8.81
N ASP A 382 -27.53 -8.47 -8.30
CA ASP A 382 -28.27 -7.51 -7.47
C ASP A 382 -29.42 -6.82 -8.23
N TYR A 383 -29.20 -6.49 -9.50
CA TYR A 383 -30.20 -5.79 -10.33
C TYR A 383 -31.08 -6.71 -11.19
N ARG A 384 -31.31 -7.96 -10.77
CA ARG A 384 -32.22 -8.94 -11.40
C ARG A 384 -31.88 -9.33 -12.86
N HIS A 385 -30.62 -9.18 -13.25
CA HIS A 385 -30.09 -9.65 -14.54
C HIS A 385 -29.40 -11.04 -14.43
N GLY A 386 -30.02 -11.95 -13.67
CA GLY A 386 -29.42 -13.25 -13.29
C GLY A 386 -28.95 -14.09 -14.48
N SER A 387 -29.72 -14.16 -15.58
CA SER A 387 -29.31 -14.92 -16.77
C SER A 387 -27.96 -14.46 -17.30
N ARG A 388 -27.73 -13.14 -17.34
CA ARG A 388 -26.46 -12.58 -17.80
C ARG A 388 -25.32 -12.84 -16.81
N ALA A 389 -25.59 -12.79 -15.50
CA ALA A 389 -24.62 -13.15 -14.47
C ALA A 389 -24.13 -14.60 -14.65
N PHE A 390 -25.04 -15.53 -14.93
CA PHE A 390 -24.70 -16.93 -15.18
C PHE A 390 -23.88 -17.11 -16.47
N GLU A 391 -24.22 -16.39 -17.54
CA GLU A 391 -23.42 -16.41 -18.78
C GLU A 391 -21.99 -15.93 -18.55
N LEU A 392 -21.81 -14.84 -17.81
CA LEU A 392 -20.49 -14.30 -17.47
C LEU A 392 -19.70 -15.27 -16.58
N PHE A 393 -20.34 -15.95 -15.65
CA PHE A 393 -19.70 -16.99 -14.85
C PHE A 393 -19.15 -18.13 -15.71
N GLU A 394 -19.93 -18.61 -16.71
CA GLU A 394 -19.45 -19.62 -17.65
C GLU A 394 -18.28 -19.10 -18.51
N GLN A 395 -18.35 -17.86 -18.98
CA GLN A 395 -17.23 -17.21 -19.69
C GLN A 395 -15.97 -17.11 -18.84
N MET A 396 -16.11 -16.72 -17.56
CA MET A 396 -15.01 -16.66 -16.60
C MET A 396 -14.31 -18.01 -16.43
N LYS A 397 -15.08 -19.10 -16.31
CA LYS A 397 -14.55 -20.46 -16.26
C LYS A 397 -13.85 -20.87 -17.55
N ALA A 398 -14.43 -20.53 -18.69
CA ALA A 398 -13.89 -20.86 -20.01
C ALA A 398 -12.50 -20.26 -20.26
N ILE A 399 -12.19 -19.09 -19.67
CA ILE A 399 -10.86 -18.48 -19.74
C ILE A 399 -9.90 -18.97 -18.64
N GLY A 400 -10.30 -19.98 -17.85
CA GLY A 400 -9.46 -20.60 -16.81
C GLY A 400 -9.36 -19.82 -15.49
N LEU A 401 -10.15 -18.76 -15.28
CA LEU A 401 -10.21 -18.04 -14.00
C LEU A 401 -11.00 -18.88 -12.98
N LYS A 402 -10.37 -19.09 -11.81
CA LYS A 402 -11.01 -19.80 -10.68
C LYS A 402 -11.96 -18.85 -9.95
N PRO A 403 -13.24 -19.22 -9.75
CA PRO A 403 -14.18 -18.48 -8.92
C PRO A 403 -13.72 -18.43 -7.44
N ASP A 404 -14.08 -17.37 -6.75
CA ASP A 404 -13.89 -17.21 -5.31
C ASP A 404 -15.24 -17.07 -4.57
N SER A 405 -15.19 -16.79 -3.26
CA SER A 405 -16.40 -16.62 -2.45
C SER A 405 -17.26 -15.45 -2.95
N VAL A 406 -16.66 -14.35 -3.39
CA VAL A 406 -17.39 -13.19 -3.92
C VAL A 406 -18.12 -13.51 -5.23
N THR A 407 -17.50 -14.32 -6.11
CA THR A 407 -18.16 -14.81 -7.33
C THR A 407 -19.44 -15.57 -6.99
N PHE A 408 -19.35 -16.52 -6.03
CA PHE A 408 -20.52 -17.31 -5.62
C PHE A 408 -21.58 -16.47 -4.93
N LEU A 409 -21.19 -15.51 -4.11
CA LEU A 409 -22.15 -14.58 -3.49
C LEU A 409 -23.00 -13.86 -4.57
N GLY A 410 -22.37 -13.36 -5.63
CA GLY A 410 -23.08 -12.75 -6.76
C GLY A 410 -24.04 -13.69 -7.46
N LEU A 411 -23.64 -14.96 -7.65
CA LEU A 411 -24.51 -15.99 -8.27
C LEU A 411 -25.68 -16.38 -7.37
N LEU A 412 -25.46 -16.52 -6.06
CA LEU A 412 -26.51 -16.81 -5.09
C LEU A 412 -27.52 -15.66 -5.01
N MET A 413 -27.06 -14.40 -5.01
CA MET A 413 -27.92 -13.23 -5.11
C MET A 413 -28.76 -13.23 -6.41
N ALA A 414 -28.12 -13.56 -7.54
CA ALA A 414 -28.83 -13.68 -8.81
C ALA A 414 -29.93 -14.73 -8.76
N CYS A 415 -29.65 -15.89 -8.16
CA CYS A 415 -30.65 -16.94 -7.95
C CYS A 415 -31.75 -16.48 -6.98
N ASN A 416 -31.38 -15.79 -5.91
CA ASN A 416 -32.30 -15.28 -4.90
C ASN A 416 -33.30 -14.30 -5.50
N HIS A 417 -32.86 -13.34 -6.27
CA HIS A 417 -33.73 -12.36 -6.94
C HIS A 417 -34.59 -12.98 -8.07
N ALA A 418 -34.10 -14.05 -8.69
CA ALA A 418 -34.84 -14.76 -9.75
C ALA A 418 -35.76 -15.87 -9.23
N GLY A 419 -35.73 -16.20 -7.94
CA GLY A 419 -36.53 -17.31 -7.37
C GLY A 419 -36.04 -18.70 -7.78
N LEU A 420 -34.77 -18.86 -8.22
CA LEU A 420 -34.23 -20.08 -8.79
C LEU A 420 -33.63 -20.99 -7.70
N VAL A 421 -34.50 -21.65 -6.91
CA VAL A 421 -34.11 -22.43 -5.72
C VAL A 421 -33.11 -23.55 -6.05
N ASP A 422 -33.42 -24.41 -7.01
CA ASP A 422 -32.58 -25.58 -7.29
C ASP A 422 -31.22 -25.19 -7.86
N LYS A 423 -31.18 -24.09 -8.64
CA LYS A 423 -29.91 -23.55 -9.15
C LYS A 423 -29.07 -22.93 -8.03
N CYS A 424 -29.72 -22.26 -7.07
CA CYS A 424 -29.08 -21.73 -5.88
C CYS A 424 -28.42 -22.85 -5.05
N LEU A 425 -29.16 -23.92 -4.80
CA LEU A 425 -28.67 -25.11 -4.10
C LEU A 425 -27.47 -25.72 -4.84
N GLY A 426 -27.55 -25.83 -6.17
CA GLY A 426 -26.44 -26.32 -7.00
C GLY A 426 -25.18 -25.47 -6.84
N PHE A 427 -25.29 -24.15 -6.92
CA PHE A 427 -24.14 -23.26 -6.71
C PHE A 427 -23.59 -23.33 -5.28
N PHE A 428 -24.46 -23.32 -4.28
CA PHE A 428 -24.07 -23.37 -2.88
C PHE A 428 -23.29 -24.67 -2.54
N ASN A 429 -23.77 -25.81 -3.00
CA ASN A 429 -23.10 -27.10 -2.78
C ASN A 429 -21.78 -27.18 -3.55
N SER A 430 -21.75 -26.69 -4.81
CA SER A 430 -20.55 -26.69 -5.64
C SER A 430 -19.41 -25.86 -5.05
N MET A 431 -19.68 -24.83 -4.22
CA MET A 431 -18.64 -24.04 -3.54
C MET A 431 -17.67 -24.97 -2.80
N LYS A 432 -18.21 -25.86 -1.96
CA LYS A 432 -17.38 -26.77 -1.16
C LYS A 432 -16.92 -27.98 -1.95
N GLU A 433 -17.82 -28.63 -2.69
CA GLU A 433 -17.58 -29.91 -3.33
C GLU A 433 -16.66 -29.81 -4.55
N THR A 434 -16.83 -28.76 -5.36
CA THR A 434 -16.10 -28.60 -6.62
C THR A 434 -14.92 -27.63 -6.48
N TYR A 435 -15.10 -26.56 -5.72
CA TYR A 435 -14.13 -25.46 -5.65
C TYR A 435 -13.37 -25.38 -4.32
N GLY A 436 -13.75 -26.17 -3.31
CA GLY A 436 -13.11 -26.17 -1.99
C GLY A 436 -13.30 -24.87 -1.20
N ILE A 437 -14.31 -24.06 -1.56
CA ILE A 437 -14.61 -22.78 -0.92
C ILE A 437 -15.61 -23.01 0.22
N ALA A 438 -15.24 -22.65 1.44
CA ALA A 438 -16.14 -22.73 2.57
C ALA A 438 -17.19 -21.59 2.49
N PRO A 439 -18.51 -21.91 2.51
CA PRO A 439 -19.54 -20.89 2.60
C PRO A 439 -19.43 -20.09 3.91
N ASP A 440 -19.60 -18.79 3.82
CA ASP A 440 -19.70 -17.87 4.97
C ASP A 440 -21.17 -17.51 5.29
N ILE A 441 -21.35 -16.61 6.25
CA ILE A 441 -22.66 -16.19 6.74
C ILE A 441 -23.52 -15.54 5.62
N GLU A 442 -22.91 -14.75 4.72
CA GLU A 442 -23.66 -14.06 3.66
C GLU A 442 -24.14 -15.06 2.58
N HIS A 443 -23.36 -16.07 2.26
CA HIS A 443 -23.77 -17.15 1.37
C HIS A 443 -24.95 -17.92 1.94
N LEU A 444 -24.88 -18.31 3.22
CA LEU A 444 -25.97 -19.02 3.90
C LEU A 444 -27.23 -18.14 3.98
N LYS A 445 -27.08 -16.86 4.29
CA LYS A 445 -28.18 -15.89 4.33
C LYS A 445 -28.93 -15.82 3.00
N CYS A 446 -28.23 -15.72 1.87
CA CYS A 446 -28.88 -15.73 0.54
C CYS A 446 -29.67 -16.99 0.29
N LEU A 447 -29.12 -18.15 0.67
CA LEU A 447 -29.78 -19.46 0.50
C LEU A 447 -31.03 -19.56 1.40
N ILE A 448 -30.92 -19.20 2.69
CA ILE A 448 -32.00 -19.29 3.67
C ILE A 448 -33.16 -18.35 3.32
N ASP A 449 -32.85 -17.14 2.87
CA ASP A 449 -33.85 -16.18 2.41
C ASP A 449 -34.65 -16.76 1.21
N LEU A 450 -33.97 -17.32 0.24
CA LEU A 450 -34.61 -17.94 -0.92
C LEU A 450 -35.45 -19.16 -0.56
N LEU A 451 -34.93 -20.07 0.29
CA LEU A 451 -35.67 -21.26 0.76
C LEU A 451 -36.91 -20.86 1.57
N GLY A 452 -36.79 -19.83 2.43
CA GLY A 452 -37.92 -19.31 3.20
C GLY A 452 -39.04 -18.78 2.31
N ARG A 453 -38.72 -17.93 1.35
CA ARG A 453 -39.69 -17.40 0.37
C ARG A 453 -40.30 -18.48 -0.52
N ALA A 454 -39.57 -19.55 -0.78
CA ALA A 454 -40.10 -20.71 -1.54
C ALA A 454 -40.88 -21.70 -0.68
N GLY A 455 -41.08 -21.45 0.63
CA GLY A 455 -41.78 -22.34 1.55
C GLY A 455 -41.03 -23.62 1.92
N ARG A 456 -39.73 -23.77 1.54
CA ARG A 456 -38.89 -24.98 1.80
C ARG A 456 -38.23 -24.92 3.17
N LEU A 457 -39.04 -24.72 4.24
CA LEU A 457 -38.57 -24.43 5.59
C LEU A 457 -37.80 -25.61 6.24
N THR A 458 -38.13 -26.84 5.91
CA THR A 458 -37.41 -28.04 6.38
C THR A 458 -35.98 -28.03 5.90
N GLU A 459 -35.75 -27.78 4.62
CA GLU A 459 -34.42 -27.70 4.04
C GLU A 459 -33.65 -26.50 4.59
N ALA A 460 -34.30 -25.33 4.73
CA ALA A 460 -33.66 -24.18 5.37
C ALA A 460 -33.11 -24.53 6.76
N LYS A 461 -33.92 -25.19 7.61
CA LYS A 461 -33.49 -25.62 8.95
C LYS A 461 -32.36 -26.65 8.88
N GLU A 462 -32.33 -27.56 7.90
CA GLU A 462 -31.24 -28.51 7.72
C GLU A 462 -29.92 -27.81 7.35
N TYR A 463 -29.96 -26.86 6.43
CA TYR A 463 -28.76 -26.06 6.08
C TYR A 463 -28.26 -25.25 7.27
N MET A 464 -29.15 -24.60 8.03
CA MET A 464 -28.79 -23.90 9.26
C MET A 464 -28.06 -24.78 10.27
N LYS A 465 -28.48 -26.04 10.44
CA LYS A 465 -27.83 -26.98 11.36
C LYS A 465 -26.42 -27.42 10.92
N LYS A 466 -26.12 -27.36 9.60
CA LYS A 466 -24.82 -27.79 9.04
C LYS A 466 -23.69 -26.77 9.29
N PHE A 467 -24.01 -25.52 9.66
CA PHE A 467 -23.02 -24.45 9.81
C PHE A 467 -23.01 -23.90 11.23
N PRO A 468 -21.83 -23.57 11.80
CA PRO A 468 -21.70 -23.09 13.18
C PRO A 468 -22.42 -21.74 13.40
N PHE A 469 -22.55 -20.93 12.37
CA PHE A 469 -23.25 -19.65 12.36
C PHE A 469 -24.72 -19.74 11.94
N GLY A 470 -25.27 -20.95 11.79
CA GLY A 470 -26.67 -21.13 11.37
C GLY A 470 -27.72 -20.62 12.37
N GLN A 471 -27.31 -20.39 13.63
CA GLN A 471 -28.15 -19.79 14.67
C GLN A 471 -27.88 -18.29 14.85
N ASP A 472 -27.08 -17.68 13.97
CA ASP A 472 -26.79 -16.25 14.04
C ASP A 472 -28.10 -15.43 13.88
N PRO A 473 -28.25 -14.33 14.66
CA PRO A 473 -29.43 -13.46 14.58
C PRO A 473 -29.71 -12.93 13.17
N VAL A 474 -28.70 -12.78 12.32
CA VAL A 474 -28.85 -12.34 10.93
C VAL A 474 -29.55 -13.40 10.09
N ILE A 475 -29.15 -14.67 10.22
CA ILE A 475 -29.77 -15.82 9.53
C ILE A 475 -31.22 -16.01 10.00
N LEU A 476 -31.46 -15.97 11.33
CA LEU A 476 -32.79 -16.11 11.90
C LEU A 476 -33.74 -15.00 11.42
N ARG A 477 -33.27 -13.76 11.36
CA ARG A 477 -34.04 -12.65 10.82
C ARG A 477 -34.38 -12.84 9.35
N SER A 478 -33.43 -13.31 8.54
CA SER A 478 -33.68 -13.59 7.11
C SER A 478 -34.74 -14.64 6.92
N LEU A 479 -34.71 -15.75 7.69
CA LEU A 479 -35.74 -16.78 7.65
C LEU A 479 -37.10 -16.23 8.08
N HIS A 480 -37.14 -15.47 9.17
CA HIS A 480 -38.40 -14.90 9.69
C HIS A 480 -39.02 -13.92 8.70
N SER A 481 -38.23 -13.01 8.14
CA SER A 481 -38.70 -12.06 7.12
C SER A 481 -39.23 -12.76 5.84
N ALA A 482 -38.55 -13.83 5.42
CA ALA A 482 -38.93 -14.60 4.25
C ALA A 482 -40.21 -15.41 4.44
N CYS A 483 -40.58 -15.76 5.70
CA CYS A 483 -41.81 -16.46 6.04
C CYS A 483 -43.04 -15.52 6.17
N GLN A 484 -42.81 -14.20 6.23
CA GLN A 484 -43.90 -13.20 6.34
C GLN A 484 -44.38 -12.69 4.98
N LEU A 485 -43.68 -12.99 3.91
CA LEU A 485 -43.99 -12.70 2.53
C LEU A 485 -44.72 -13.86 1.87
#